data_02f1861ee827d4ea5af2bb157a7794cc
#
_entry.id   02f1861ee827d4ea5af2bb157a7794cc
#
_cell.length_a   1.000
_cell.length_b   1.000
_cell.length_c   1.000
_cell.angle_alpha   90.00
_cell.angle_beta   90.00
_cell.angle_gamma   90.00
#
_symmetry.space_group_name_H-M   'P 1'
#
loop_
_entity.id
_entity.type
_entity.pdbx_description
1 polymer ?
#
loop_
_entity_poly.entity_id
_entity_poly.type
_entity_poly.pdbx_seq_one_letter_code
_entity_poly.pdbx_strand_id
1 'polypeptide(L)'
;MTTSYDVKFWEIRSNLSAPRPGKPRKTISHTIRWTVGGQPKSKTLRNKEQAQNFLSELRQAARAGEAFDIASGLPVSQLAMQPEPAGPSFLEFSQDYVTSRWRSSAARTRETEVYALLSLVPALTGDLPNRPEDELLREVLRTHLLLPETRRAELTRRQGLAVRWLEKASIPLTDLADAVVVRKALDAISVTFTGKEAAANTVRRKRAILHHLLELAVEQKKFVVNPLKEVKWVRPKAVVAVDPRTVINPTQAKKLLAAVPKVGRTRGRRLMAMFACMYYAALRPEEAADLRLKNCTLPEKGWGLIILEKARPQANKRWTNSGQTHEPRSLKHRAQKETREIPIPPVLVVILREHIKEYGTADDGRLFRTSKGKPYSASAYSRVWQETRALVFTKAQMSSPLAARPYDLRHAALSLWLNAGVASTEVAMRAGNSVEVLHRVYAKCLDGQRNTVNGKIGRALS
;
A
#
# COMPACT_ATOMS: atom_id res chain seq x y z
N MET A 1 3.36 11.98 -40.74
CA MET A 1 2.81 11.11 -41.81
C MET A 1 3.19 11.69 -43.16
N THR A 2 3.79 10.89 -44.03
CA THR A 2 4.09 11.30 -45.41
C THR A 2 3.01 10.71 -46.30
N THR A 3 2.19 11.52 -46.94
CA THR A 3 1.03 11.09 -47.72
C THR A 3 1.20 11.31 -49.20
N SER A 4 0.52 10.50 -50.03
CA SER A 4 0.49 10.59 -51.49
C SER A 4 -0.90 10.30 -52.01
N TYR A 5 -1.25 10.97 -53.14
CA TYR A 5 -2.45 10.68 -53.92
C TYR A 5 -2.13 9.78 -55.13
N ASP A 6 -0.86 9.49 -55.40
CA ASP A 6 -0.44 8.57 -56.48
C ASP A 6 -0.57 7.14 -55.98
N VAL A 7 -1.70 6.51 -56.32
CA VAL A 7 -2.01 5.13 -55.95
C VAL A 7 -2.36 4.30 -57.16
N LYS A 8 -1.69 3.15 -57.33
CA LYS A 8 -1.98 2.20 -58.42
C LYS A 8 -2.33 0.85 -57.86
N PHE A 9 -3.33 0.21 -58.40
CA PHE A 9 -3.84 -1.08 -57.95
C PHE A 9 -3.69 -2.13 -59.00
N TRP A 10 -3.34 -3.36 -58.61
CA TRP A 10 -3.33 -4.53 -59.47
C TRP A 10 -4.49 -5.46 -59.14
N GLU A 11 -4.74 -6.40 -60.07
CA GLU A 11 -5.70 -7.45 -59.83
C GLU A 11 -5.26 -8.40 -58.72
N ILE A 12 -6.26 -9.04 -58.07
CA ILE A 12 -6.01 -9.98 -57.00
C ILE A 12 -5.34 -11.23 -57.54
N ARG A 13 -4.18 -11.57 -57.01
CA ARG A 13 -3.45 -12.79 -57.38
C ARG A 13 -3.90 -13.92 -56.44
N SER A 14 -4.41 -15.05 -57.03
CA SER A 14 -4.70 -16.27 -56.26
C SER A 14 -3.40 -17.08 -56.06
N ASN A 15 -3.11 -17.43 -54.82
CA ASN A 15 -1.96 -18.28 -54.48
C ASN A 15 -2.42 -19.73 -54.39
N LEU A 16 -1.73 -20.59 -55.12
CA LEU A 16 -2.05 -22.02 -55.24
C LEU A 16 -1.21 -22.84 -54.24
N SER A 17 -1.75 -23.95 -53.79
CA SER A 17 -1.06 -24.91 -52.94
C SER A 17 0.20 -25.50 -53.68
N ALA A 18 1.16 -26.01 -52.91
CA ALA A 18 2.30 -26.72 -53.49
C ALA A 18 1.82 -27.88 -54.37
N PRO A 19 2.52 -28.18 -55.51
CA PRO A 19 2.15 -29.28 -56.37
C PRO A 19 2.24 -30.61 -55.61
N ARG A 20 1.22 -31.47 -55.81
CA ARG A 20 1.19 -32.84 -55.29
C ARG A 20 0.88 -33.78 -56.41
N PRO A 21 1.59 -34.91 -56.56
CA PRO A 21 1.34 -35.88 -57.64
C PRO A 21 -0.11 -36.33 -57.62
N GLY A 22 -0.79 -36.27 -58.80
CA GLY A 22 -2.17 -36.75 -58.97
C GLY A 22 -3.28 -35.88 -58.39
N LYS A 23 -3.00 -34.67 -57.84
CA LYS A 23 -4.06 -33.79 -57.31
C LYS A 23 -4.01 -32.38 -57.91
N PRO A 24 -5.15 -31.79 -58.32
CA PRO A 24 -5.18 -30.40 -58.79
C PRO A 24 -4.77 -29.44 -57.67
N ARG A 25 -4.06 -28.35 -58.01
CA ARG A 25 -3.70 -27.31 -57.09
C ARG A 25 -4.94 -26.56 -56.62
N LYS A 26 -5.07 -26.36 -55.29
CA LYS A 26 -6.17 -25.58 -54.70
C LYS A 26 -5.67 -24.17 -54.35
N THR A 27 -6.53 -23.17 -54.56
CA THR A 27 -6.28 -21.80 -54.08
C THR A 27 -6.28 -21.80 -52.57
N ILE A 28 -5.22 -21.29 -51.95
CA ILE A 28 -5.04 -21.25 -50.49
C ILE A 28 -5.14 -19.82 -49.91
N SER A 29 -4.91 -18.80 -50.75
CA SER A 29 -5.03 -17.41 -50.36
C SER A 29 -5.07 -16.48 -51.56
N HIS A 30 -5.39 -15.21 -51.33
CA HIS A 30 -5.50 -14.14 -52.33
C HIS A 30 -4.65 -12.95 -51.90
N THR A 31 -3.73 -12.51 -52.76
CA THR A 31 -2.82 -11.39 -52.50
C THR A 31 -3.28 -10.18 -53.30
N ILE A 32 -3.56 -9.09 -52.61
CA ILE A 32 -3.83 -7.76 -53.14
C ILE A 32 -2.49 -7.01 -53.20
N ARG A 33 -2.22 -6.31 -54.30
CA ARG A 33 -1.00 -5.48 -54.47
C ARG A 33 -1.38 -4.09 -54.93
N TRP A 34 -0.72 -3.08 -54.38
CA TRP A 34 -0.89 -1.69 -54.81
C TRP A 34 0.39 -0.90 -54.57
N THR A 35 0.52 0.28 -55.12
CA THR A 35 1.61 1.22 -54.79
C THR A 35 1.02 2.52 -54.27
N VAL A 36 1.75 3.18 -53.39
CA VAL A 36 1.46 4.52 -52.89
C VAL A 36 2.75 5.33 -52.98
N GLY A 37 2.72 6.44 -53.72
CA GLY A 37 3.93 7.25 -53.97
C GLY A 37 5.11 6.43 -54.50
N GLY A 38 4.85 5.49 -55.40
CA GLY A 38 5.87 4.56 -55.94
C GLY A 38 6.30 3.40 -55.04
N GLN A 39 5.88 3.37 -53.78
CA GLN A 39 6.25 2.30 -52.83
C GLN A 39 5.30 1.10 -52.94
N PRO A 40 5.79 -0.12 -53.19
CA PRO A 40 4.95 -1.32 -53.32
C PRO A 40 4.40 -1.78 -51.95
N LYS A 41 3.12 -2.14 -51.93
CA LYS A 41 2.39 -2.67 -50.81
C LYS A 41 1.70 -3.97 -51.20
N SER A 42 1.49 -4.87 -50.22
CA SER A 42 0.73 -6.11 -50.45
C SER A 42 0.03 -6.58 -49.19
N LYS A 43 -1.12 -7.22 -49.33
CA LYS A 43 -1.85 -7.90 -48.24
C LYS A 43 -2.41 -9.23 -48.75
N THR A 44 -2.20 -10.30 -48.00
CA THR A 44 -2.66 -11.65 -48.36
C THR A 44 -3.80 -12.04 -47.42
N LEU A 45 -4.94 -12.43 -47.99
CA LEU A 45 -6.15 -12.86 -47.29
C LEU A 45 -6.52 -14.30 -47.72
N ARG A 46 -7.11 -15.07 -46.82
CA ARG A 46 -7.50 -16.46 -47.12
C ARG A 46 -8.80 -16.54 -47.92
N ASN A 47 -9.72 -15.60 -47.71
CA ASN A 47 -11.04 -15.56 -48.35
C ASN A 47 -11.01 -14.59 -49.54
N LYS A 48 -11.55 -15.03 -50.68
CA LYS A 48 -11.63 -14.25 -51.94
C LYS A 48 -12.51 -13.01 -51.76
N GLU A 49 -13.65 -13.14 -51.10
CA GLU A 49 -14.59 -12.03 -50.85
C GLU A 49 -13.93 -10.95 -50.00
N GLN A 50 -13.25 -11.36 -48.91
CA GLN A 50 -12.50 -10.41 -48.08
C GLN A 50 -11.42 -9.66 -48.88
N ALA A 51 -10.72 -10.35 -49.81
CA ALA A 51 -9.75 -9.72 -50.67
C ALA A 51 -10.39 -8.71 -51.63
N GLN A 52 -11.55 -9.06 -52.20
CA GLN A 52 -12.31 -8.18 -53.08
C GLN A 52 -12.84 -6.95 -52.32
N ASN A 53 -13.41 -7.15 -51.15
CA ASN A 53 -13.91 -6.04 -50.32
C ASN A 53 -12.78 -5.07 -49.94
N PHE A 54 -11.65 -5.59 -49.48
CA PHE A 54 -10.50 -4.76 -49.13
C PHE A 54 -9.97 -3.95 -50.32
N LEU A 55 -9.85 -4.58 -51.51
CA LEU A 55 -9.45 -3.84 -52.70
C LEU A 55 -10.48 -2.80 -53.13
N SER A 56 -11.78 -3.11 -53.00
CA SER A 56 -12.87 -2.20 -53.31
C SER A 56 -12.83 -0.96 -52.38
N GLU A 57 -12.61 -1.15 -51.08
CA GLU A 57 -12.46 -0.04 -50.11
C GLU A 57 -11.29 0.85 -50.46
N LEU A 58 -10.11 0.30 -50.79
CA LEU A 58 -8.97 1.11 -51.18
C LEU A 58 -9.25 1.90 -52.47
N ARG A 59 -9.91 1.27 -53.47
CA ARG A 59 -10.31 1.94 -54.71
C ARG A 59 -11.32 3.04 -54.50
N GLN A 60 -12.27 2.82 -53.60
CA GLN A 60 -13.29 3.83 -53.21
C GLN A 60 -12.65 5.05 -52.56
N ALA A 61 -11.72 4.84 -51.59
CA ALA A 61 -10.97 5.94 -50.97
C ALA A 61 -10.14 6.77 -52.02
N ALA A 62 -9.44 6.06 -52.95
CA ALA A 62 -8.69 6.73 -54.03
C ALA A 62 -9.61 7.53 -54.97
N ARG A 63 -10.81 7.00 -55.32
CA ARG A 63 -11.80 7.71 -56.15
C ARG A 63 -12.42 8.89 -55.41
N ALA A 64 -12.54 8.82 -54.12
CA ALA A 64 -12.99 9.93 -53.27
C ALA A 64 -11.94 11.03 -53.10
N GLY A 65 -10.75 10.84 -53.70
CA GLY A 65 -9.66 11.84 -53.60
C GLY A 65 -8.97 11.83 -52.22
N GLU A 66 -9.01 10.74 -51.52
CA GLU A 66 -8.37 10.65 -50.22
C GLU A 66 -6.85 10.38 -50.33
N ALA A 67 -6.08 11.01 -49.44
CA ALA A 67 -4.63 10.79 -49.36
C ALA A 67 -4.34 9.45 -48.72
N PHE A 68 -3.30 8.75 -49.20
CA PHE A 68 -2.79 7.49 -48.64
C PHE A 68 -1.45 7.72 -47.95
N ASP A 69 -1.27 7.12 -46.79
CA ASP A 69 0.02 7.13 -46.08
C ASP A 69 1.04 6.22 -46.80
N ILE A 70 2.19 6.78 -47.12
CA ILE A 70 3.24 6.05 -47.90
C ILE A 70 3.80 4.87 -47.06
N ALA A 71 3.86 5.00 -45.72
CA ALA A 71 4.44 3.96 -44.88
C ALA A 71 3.53 2.74 -44.75
N SER A 72 2.25 2.90 -44.49
CA SER A 72 1.29 1.79 -44.34
C SER A 72 0.62 1.38 -45.65
N GLY A 73 0.53 2.28 -46.62
CA GLY A 73 -0.19 2.09 -47.87
C GLY A 73 -1.71 2.19 -47.74
N LEU A 74 -2.25 2.65 -46.63
CA LEU A 74 -3.68 2.75 -46.36
C LEU A 74 -4.20 4.19 -46.47
N PRO A 75 -5.51 4.39 -46.77
CA PRO A 75 -6.15 5.69 -46.71
C PRO A 75 -6.02 6.33 -45.32
N VAL A 76 -5.85 7.64 -45.24
CA VAL A 76 -5.69 8.36 -43.97
C VAL A 76 -6.91 8.17 -43.05
N SER A 77 -8.12 8.05 -43.61
CA SER A 77 -9.33 7.73 -42.84
C SER A 77 -9.27 6.37 -42.16
N GLN A 78 -8.72 5.35 -42.85
CA GLN A 78 -8.56 4.02 -42.26
C GLN A 78 -7.46 3.97 -41.19
N LEU A 79 -6.46 4.84 -41.27
CA LEU A 79 -5.44 5.00 -40.23
C LEU A 79 -6.01 5.70 -38.99
N ALA A 80 -6.89 6.68 -39.19
CA ALA A 80 -7.63 7.33 -38.11
C ALA A 80 -8.64 6.38 -37.45
N MET A 81 -9.09 5.34 -38.14
CA MET A 81 -9.94 4.26 -37.62
C MET A 81 -9.16 3.08 -37.01
N GLN A 82 -7.83 3.00 -37.23
CA GLN A 82 -7.05 2.05 -36.44
C GLN A 82 -7.02 2.57 -35.00
N PRO A 83 -7.52 1.80 -34.00
CA PRO A 83 -7.37 2.22 -32.62
C PRO A 83 -5.87 2.48 -32.39
N GLU A 84 -5.54 3.68 -31.88
CA GLU A 84 -4.19 3.90 -31.36
C GLU A 84 -3.79 2.68 -30.56
N PRO A 85 -2.51 2.23 -30.64
CA PRO A 85 -2.09 1.06 -29.90
C PRO A 85 -2.61 1.24 -28.46
N ALA A 86 -3.49 0.35 -28.06
CA ALA A 86 -4.16 0.43 -26.77
C ALA A 86 -3.06 0.70 -25.74
N GLY A 87 -3.16 1.85 -25.03
CA GLY A 87 -2.16 2.23 -24.05
C GLY A 87 -1.90 1.07 -23.07
N PRO A 88 -1.02 1.20 -22.10
CA PRO A 88 -0.69 0.11 -21.21
C PRO A 88 -1.97 -0.44 -20.56
N SER A 89 -2.01 -1.75 -20.33
CA SER A 89 -3.05 -2.36 -19.52
C SER A 89 -3.00 -1.82 -18.07
N PHE A 90 -4.09 -1.96 -17.33
CA PHE A 90 -4.11 -1.58 -15.91
C PHE A 90 -3.05 -2.35 -15.09
N LEU A 91 -2.77 -3.61 -15.44
CA LEU A 91 -1.72 -4.40 -14.81
C LEU A 91 -0.33 -3.81 -15.09
N GLU A 92 0.02 -3.57 -16.35
CA GLU A 92 1.31 -2.99 -16.74
C GLU A 92 1.53 -1.64 -16.06
N PHE A 93 0.53 -0.76 -16.09
CA PHE A 93 0.60 0.52 -15.41
C PHE A 93 0.74 0.39 -13.88
N SER A 94 0.12 -0.62 -13.28
CA SER A 94 0.28 -0.93 -11.85
C SER A 94 1.70 -1.42 -11.52
N GLN A 95 2.34 -2.16 -12.41
CA GLN A 95 3.73 -2.59 -12.26
C GLN A 95 4.69 -1.40 -12.34
N ASP A 96 4.50 -0.51 -13.30
CA ASP A 96 5.27 0.73 -13.45
C ASP A 96 5.10 1.65 -12.25
N TYR A 97 3.87 1.79 -11.75
CA TYR A 97 3.55 2.54 -10.55
C TYR A 97 4.33 2.03 -9.33
N VAL A 98 4.32 0.72 -9.07
CA VAL A 98 5.05 0.13 -7.94
C VAL A 98 6.55 0.29 -8.12
N THR A 99 7.07 0.10 -9.33
CA THR A 99 8.49 0.16 -9.64
C THR A 99 9.04 1.58 -9.49
N SER A 100 8.35 2.58 -10.03
CA SER A 100 8.75 3.99 -9.95
C SER A 100 8.81 4.49 -8.50
N ARG A 101 7.90 4.02 -7.65
CA ARG A 101 7.80 4.42 -6.24
C ARG A 101 8.68 3.59 -5.31
N TRP A 102 9.29 2.50 -5.79
CA TRP A 102 10.02 1.58 -4.93
C TRP A 102 11.10 2.26 -4.10
N ARG A 103 11.88 3.16 -4.71
CA ARG A 103 13.00 3.83 -4.02
C ARG A 103 12.53 4.87 -2.99
N SER A 104 11.46 5.59 -3.28
CA SER A 104 10.94 6.69 -2.46
C SER A 104 10.00 6.22 -1.35
N SER A 105 9.33 5.08 -1.52
CA SER A 105 8.35 4.56 -0.57
C SER A 105 9.00 3.72 0.53
N ALA A 106 8.50 3.85 1.76
CA ALA A 106 8.88 2.97 2.85
C ALA A 106 8.28 1.57 2.67
N ALA A 107 8.94 0.54 3.21
CA ALA A 107 8.50 -0.85 3.10
C ALA A 107 7.01 -1.08 3.46
N ARG A 108 6.52 -0.43 4.51
CA ARG A 108 5.09 -0.52 4.90
C ARG A 108 4.15 0.19 3.93
N THR A 109 4.63 1.24 3.27
CA THR A 109 3.88 1.95 2.22
C THR A 109 3.78 1.07 0.98
N ARG A 110 4.90 0.49 0.51
CA ARG A 110 4.93 -0.47 -0.62
C ARG A 110 3.96 -1.63 -0.38
N GLU A 111 4.01 -2.23 0.82
CA GLU A 111 3.08 -3.28 1.21
C GLU A 111 1.62 -2.82 1.10
N THR A 112 1.31 -1.62 1.59
CA THR A 112 -0.06 -1.08 1.54
C THR A 112 -0.51 -0.78 0.11
N GLU A 113 0.36 -0.25 -0.74
CA GLU A 113 0.10 0.01 -2.16
C GLU A 113 -0.22 -1.30 -2.89
N VAL A 114 0.62 -2.30 -2.72
CA VAL A 114 0.37 -3.62 -3.33
C VAL A 114 -0.93 -4.24 -2.81
N TYR A 115 -1.21 -4.18 -1.51
CA TYR A 115 -2.49 -4.71 -0.99
C TYR A 115 -3.73 -4.02 -1.58
N ALA A 116 -3.66 -2.76 -1.97
CA ALA A 116 -4.73 -2.11 -2.73
C ALA A 116 -4.84 -2.70 -4.15
N LEU A 117 -3.70 -2.87 -4.83
CA LEU A 117 -3.64 -3.43 -6.17
C LEU A 117 -4.08 -4.90 -6.23
N LEU A 118 -3.87 -5.70 -5.16
CA LEU A 118 -4.43 -7.05 -5.03
C LEU A 118 -5.98 -7.09 -5.04
N SER A 119 -6.64 -5.98 -4.75
CA SER A 119 -8.09 -5.87 -4.91
C SER A 119 -8.48 -5.35 -6.28
N LEU A 120 -7.71 -4.42 -6.84
CA LEU A 120 -8.03 -3.71 -8.07
C LEU A 120 -7.74 -4.54 -9.34
N VAL A 121 -6.52 -5.12 -9.43
CA VAL A 121 -6.09 -5.82 -10.65
C VAL A 121 -7.00 -7.00 -11.00
N PRO A 122 -7.36 -7.92 -10.07
CA PRO A 122 -8.29 -9.01 -10.40
C PRO A 122 -9.71 -8.55 -10.72
N ALA A 123 -10.13 -7.38 -10.23
CA ALA A 123 -11.44 -6.81 -10.52
C ALA A 123 -11.47 -6.10 -11.89
N LEU A 124 -10.34 -5.57 -12.35
CA LEU A 124 -10.21 -4.84 -13.61
C LEU A 124 -9.66 -5.77 -14.71
N THR A 125 -10.37 -6.87 -14.93
CA THR A 125 -10.12 -7.85 -15.99
C THR A 125 -11.33 -8.00 -16.88
N GLY A 126 -11.09 -8.29 -18.17
CA GLY A 126 -12.11 -8.71 -19.12
C GLY A 126 -12.61 -10.12 -18.84
N ASP A 127 -13.69 -10.48 -19.48
CA ASP A 127 -14.29 -11.82 -19.39
C ASP A 127 -13.55 -12.79 -20.33
N LEU A 128 -12.53 -13.47 -19.78
CA LEU A 128 -11.78 -14.51 -20.48
C LEU A 128 -12.04 -15.87 -19.85
N PRO A 129 -12.13 -16.94 -20.66
CA PRO A 129 -12.31 -18.29 -20.16
C PRO A 129 -11.14 -18.73 -19.25
N ASN A 130 -11.39 -19.76 -18.43
CA ASN A 130 -10.42 -20.37 -17.55
C ASN A 130 -9.80 -19.38 -16.55
N ARG A 131 -10.59 -18.47 -16.00
CA ARG A 131 -10.18 -17.55 -14.95
C ARG A 131 -9.61 -18.33 -13.75
N PRO A 132 -8.37 -18.09 -13.33
CA PRO A 132 -7.82 -18.69 -12.13
C PRO A 132 -8.55 -18.20 -10.86
N GLU A 133 -8.44 -19.00 -9.79
CA GLU A 133 -8.97 -18.61 -8.47
C GLU A 133 -8.34 -17.29 -7.99
N ASP A 134 -9.15 -16.46 -7.38
CA ASP A 134 -8.73 -15.14 -6.87
C ASP A 134 -7.53 -15.20 -5.92
N GLU A 135 -7.40 -16.26 -5.11
CA GLU A 135 -6.25 -16.41 -4.21
C GLU A 135 -4.97 -16.62 -5.01
N LEU A 136 -5.00 -17.43 -6.07
CA LEU A 136 -3.85 -17.63 -6.96
C LEU A 136 -3.49 -16.35 -7.71
N LEU A 137 -4.49 -15.57 -8.18
CA LEU A 137 -4.25 -14.27 -8.83
C LEU A 137 -3.57 -13.30 -7.84
N ARG A 138 -4.05 -13.23 -6.61
CA ARG A 138 -3.43 -12.39 -5.55
C ARG A 138 -2.03 -12.88 -5.17
N GLU A 139 -1.81 -14.19 -5.17
CA GLU A 139 -0.50 -14.76 -4.88
C GLU A 139 0.53 -14.33 -5.93
N VAL A 140 0.26 -14.53 -7.23
CA VAL A 140 1.21 -14.17 -8.29
C VAL A 140 1.43 -12.66 -8.39
N LEU A 141 0.41 -11.84 -8.14
CA LEU A 141 0.56 -10.39 -8.02
C LEU A 141 1.51 -10.03 -6.88
N ARG A 142 1.34 -10.61 -5.70
CA ARG A 142 2.11 -10.29 -4.49
C ARG A 142 3.52 -10.84 -4.52
N THR A 143 3.78 -11.96 -5.19
CA THR A 143 5.07 -12.66 -5.16
C THR A 143 5.90 -12.46 -6.41
N HIS A 144 5.29 -11.99 -7.50
CA HIS A 144 5.95 -11.88 -8.80
C HIS A 144 5.64 -10.55 -9.50
N LEU A 145 4.41 -10.32 -9.94
CA LEU A 145 4.08 -9.21 -10.85
C LEU A 145 4.27 -7.80 -10.25
N LEU A 146 3.92 -7.60 -8.97
CA LEU A 146 4.02 -6.31 -8.27
C LEU A 146 5.30 -6.21 -7.42
N LEU A 147 6.37 -6.82 -7.89
CA LEU A 147 7.71 -6.75 -7.29
C LEU A 147 8.75 -6.37 -8.34
N PRO A 148 9.82 -5.66 -7.95
CA PRO A 148 10.98 -5.49 -8.82
C PRO A 148 11.52 -6.85 -9.28
N GLU A 149 12.05 -6.93 -10.50
CA GLU A 149 12.51 -8.18 -11.11
C GLU A 149 13.47 -8.97 -10.21
N THR A 150 14.42 -8.28 -9.58
CA THR A 150 15.42 -8.87 -8.68
C THR A 150 14.83 -9.53 -7.43
N ARG A 151 13.51 -9.39 -7.20
CA ARG A 151 12.79 -9.91 -6.02
C ARG A 151 11.67 -10.86 -6.36
N ARG A 152 11.46 -11.11 -7.64
CA ARG A 152 10.44 -12.04 -8.11
C ARG A 152 10.79 -13.46 -7.70
N ALA A 153 9.79 -14.21 -7.21
CA ALA A 153 9.95 -15.64 -6.97
C ALA A 153 9.90 -16.42 -8.28
N GLU A 154 10.56 -17.56 -8.34
CA GLU A 154 10.34 -18.52 -9.42
C GLU A 154 8.89 -18.97 -9.44
N LEU A 155 8.36 -19.14 -10.65
CA LEU A 155 6.96 -19.49 -10.86
C LEU A 155 6.82 -21.01 -11.10
N THR A 156 5.90 -21.61 -10.38
CA THR A 156 5.41 -22.95 -10.75
C THR A 156 4.62 -22.87 -12.07
N ARG A 157 4.42 -24.02 -12.73
CA ARG A 157 3.61 -24.07 -13.95
C ARG A 157 2.20 -23.46 -13.77
N ARG A 158 1.54 -23.75 -12.64
CA ARG A 158 0.20 -23.20 -12.32
C ARG A 158 0.24 -21.67 -12.16
N GLN A 159 1.24 -21.15 -11.47
CA GLN A 159 1.44 -19.70 -11.30
C GLN A 159 1.77 -19.02 -12.64
N GLY A 160 2.59 -19.64 -13.48
CA GLY A 160 2.91 -19.11 -14.82
C GLY A 160 1.66 -19.04 -15.74
N LEU A 161 0.72 -19.97 -15.61
CA LEU A 161 -0.56 -19.90 -16.32
C LEU A 161 -1.40 -18.73 -15.81
N ALA A 162 -1.45 -18.50 -14.49
CA ALA A 162 -2.18 -17.39 -13.90
C ALA A 162 -1.59 -16.02 -14.27
N VAL A 163 -0.26 -15.91 -14.37
CA VAL A 163 0.43 -14.70 -14.85
C VAL A 163 0.00 -14.40 -16.29
N ARG A 164 0.14 -15.35 -17.21
CA ARG A 164 -0.28 -15.18 -18.62
C ARG A 164 -1.76 -14.85 -18.78
N TRP A 165 -2.61 -15.44 -17.92
CA TRP A 165 -4.03 -15.10 -17.90
C TRP A 165 -4.26 -13.64 -17.49
N LEU A 166 -3.61 -13.16 -16.42
CA LEU A 166 -3.72 -11.76 -15.95
C LEU A 166 -3.21 -10.76 -17.00
N GLU A 167 -2.06 -11.04 -17.64
CA GLU A 167 -1.50 -10.20 -18.69
C GLU A 167 -2.47 -10.05 -19.86
N LYS A 168 -3.15 -11.14 -20.24
CA LYS A 168 -4.12 -11.13 -21.33
C LYS A 168 -5.47 -10.56 -20.95
N ALA A 169 -5.92 -10.74 -19.70
CA ALA A 169 -7.24 -10.36 -19.23
C ALA A 169 -7.30 -8.93 -18.70
N SER A 170 -6.16 -8.33 -18.34
CA SER A 170 -6.14 -6.96 -17.81
C SER A 170 -6.68 -5.98 -18.83
N ILE A 171 -7.66 -5.17 -18.42
CA ILE A 171 -8.26 -4.15 -19.31
C ILE A 171 -7.27 -3.04 -19.64
N PRO A 172 -7.43 -2.34 -20.78
CA PRO A 172 -6.68 -1.12 -21.06
C PRO A 172 -6.86 -0.08 -19.93
N LEU A 173 -5.80 0.63 -19.58
CA LEU A 173 -5.87 1.70 -18.57
C LEU A 173 -6.91 2.76 -18.94
N THR A 174 -7.05 3.04 -20.23
CA THR A 174 -7.99 4.02 -20.78
C THR A 174 -9.47 3.70 -20.51
N ASP A 175 -9.80 2.43 -20.28
CA ASP A 175 -11.18 2.02 -19.96
C ASP A 175 -11.65 2.61 -18.60
N LEU A 176 -10.72 3.03 -17.76
CA LEU A 176 -11.05 3.77 -16.52
C LEU A 176 -11.59 5.20 -16.79
N ALA A 177 -11.62 5.68 -18.02
CA ALA A 177 -12.40 6.86 -18.38
C ALA A 177 -13.92 6.62 -18.23
N ASP A 178 -14.38 5.37 -18.32
CA ASP A 178 -15.77 5.01 -18.10
C ASP A 178 -16.08 4.96 -16.59
N ALA A 179 -17.12 5.71 -16.20
CA ALA A 179 -17.61 5.74 -14.82
C ALA A 179 -18.07 4.38 -14.30
N VAL A 180 -18.53 3.47 -15.16
CA VAL A 180 -18.91 2.10 -14.79
C VAL A 180 -17.69 1.30 -14.35
N VAL A 181 -16.59 1.40 -15.07
CA VAL A 181 -15.32 0.75 -14.74
C VAL A 181 -14.74 1.32 -13.44
N VAL A 182 -14.79 2.64 -13.26
CA VAL A 182 -14.39 3.28 -12.00
C VAL A 182 -15.23 2.80 -10.81
N ARG A 183 -16.54 2.63 -10.98
CA ARG A 183 -17.40 2.06 -9.93
C ARG A 183 -17.03 0.62 -9.59
N LYS A 184 -16.76 -0.22 -10.58
CA LYS A 184 -16.26 -1.59 -10.39
C LYS A 184 -14.98 -1.61 -9.56
N ALA A 185 -14.05 -0.67 -9.80
CA ALA A 185 -12.84 -0.49 -9.00
C ALA A 185 -13.14 -0.07 -7.55
N LEU A 186 -14.09 0.87 -7.35
CA LEU A 186 -14.49 1.33 -6.02
C LEU A 186 -15.20 0.23 -5.22
N ASP A 187 -16.02 -0.59 -5.85
CA ASP A 187 -16.69 -1.74 -5.23
C ASP A 187 -15.65 -2.79 -4.79
N ALA A 188 -14.66 -3.08 -5.65
CA ALA A 188 -13.59 -4.03 -5.33
C ALA A 188 -12.74 -3.63 -4.10
N ILE A 189 -12.52 -2.34 -3.87
CA ILE A 189 -11.81 -1.89 -2.67
C ILE A 189 -12.70 -1.82 -1.42
N SER A 190 -14.01 -1.86 -1.58
CA SER A 190 -15.00 -1.77 -0.49
C SER A 190 -15.21 -3.10 0.24
N VAL A 191 -14.70 -4.19 -0.32
CA VAL A 191 -14.77 -5.53 0.27
C VAL A 191 -13.39 -6.06 0.66
N THR A 192 -13.38 -6.97 1.63
CA THR A 192 -12.18 -7.74 2.01
C THR A 192 -11.97 -8.89 1.03
N PHE A 193 -10.81 -9.56 1.07
CA PHE A 193 -10.55 -10.76 0.26
C PHE A 193 -11.48 -11.95 0.59
N THR A 194 -12.20 -11.88 1.70
CA THR A 194 -13.21 -12.88 2.10
C THR A 194 -14.64 -12.46 1.78
N GLY A 195 -14.83 -11.38 0.98
CA GLY A 195 -16.13 -10.88 0.56
C GLY A 195 -16.91 -10.07 1.61
N LYS A 196 -16.36 -9.88 2.82
CA LYS A 196 -16.98 -9.04 3.86
C LYS A 196 -16.73 -7.57 3.59
N GLU A 197 -17.58 -6.69 4.11
CA GLU A 197 -17.37 -5.25 4.06
C GLU A 197 -16.02 -4.86 4.67
N ALA A 198 -15.27 -4.02 3.98
CA ALA A 198 -13.98 -3.55 4.45
C ALA A 198 -14.14 -2.35 5.39
N ALA A 199 -13.33 -2.29 6.46
CA ALA A 199 -13.35 -1.17 7.38
C ALA A 199 -13.12 0.17 6.66
N ALA A 200 -13.86 1.21 7.05
CA ALA A 200 -13.86 2.53 6.43
C ALA A 200 -12.44 3.10 6.19
N ASN A 201 -11.53 2.93 7.14
CA ASN A 201 -10.14 3.37 6.99
C ASN A 201 -9.38 2.57 5.92
N THR A 202 -9.70 1.28 5.74
CA THR A 202 -9.11 0.43 4.69
C THR A 202 -9.58 0.88 3.31
N VAL A 203 -10.90 1.10 3.16
CA VAL A 203 -11.49 1.62 1.91
C VAL A 203 -10.88 2.96 1.52
N ARG A 204 -10.84 3.91 2.47
CA ARG A 204 -10.26 5.24 2.26
C ARG A 204 -8.78 5.18 1.83
N ARG A 205 -8.00 4.27 2.42
CA ARG A 205 -6.58 4.09 2.08
C ARG A 205 -6.42 3.48 0.70
N LYS A 206 -7.17 2.42 0.37
CA LYS A 206 -7.12 1.82 -0.97
C LYS A 206 -7.55 2.81 -2.05
N ARG A 207 -8.61 3.61 -1.80
CA ARG A 207 -9.04 4.66 -2.72
C ARG A 207 -7.97 5.75 -2.91
N ALA A 208 -7.29 6.15 -1.84
CA ALA A 208 -6.20 7.12 -1.95
C ALA A 208 -5.04 6.60 -2.83
N ILE A 209 -4.77 5.30 -2.79
CA ILE A 209 -3.77 4.67 -3.65
C ILE A 209 -4.24 4.65 -5.11
N LEU A 210 -5.49 4.27 -5.39
CA LEU A 210 -6.07 4.35 -6.73
C LEU A 210 -6.05 5.79 -7.26
N HIS A 211 -6.43 6.77 -6.42
CA HIS A 211 -6.37 8.18 -6.80
C HIS A 211 -4.95 8.60 -7.18
N HIS A 212 -3.96 8.24 -6.39
CA HIS A 212 -2.56 8.58 -6.68
C HIS A 212 -2.03 7.89 -7.95
N LEU A 213 -2.42 6.63 -8.18
CA LEU A 213 -2.09 5.92 -9.42
C LEU A 213 -2.68 6.64 -10.64
N LEU A 214 -3.94 7.06 -10.57
CA LEU A 214 -4.60 7.78 -11.64
C LEU A 214 -4.09 9.23 -11.81
N GLU A 215 -3.64 9.90 -10.75
CA GLU A 215 -2.92 11.19 -10.89
C GLU A 215 -1.61 11.01 -11.66
N LEU A 216 -0.86 9.93 -11.41
CA LEU A 216 0.33 9.61 -12.20
C LEU A 216 -0.02 9.36 -13.68
N ALA A 217 -1.17 8.73 -13.95
CA ALA A 217 -1.65 8.53 -15.32
C ALA A 217 -2.03 9.86 -16.00
N VAL A 218 -2.57 10.83 -15.26
CA VAL A 218 -2.80 12.20 -15.76
C VAL A 218 -1.48 12.91 -16.04
N GLU A 219 -0.51 12.81 -15.15
CA GLU A 219 0.84 13.36 -15.33
C GLU A 219 1.50 12.80 -16.61
N GLN A 220 1.32 11.50 -16.87
CA GLN A 220 1.79 10.83 -18.07
C GLN A 220 0.90 11.01 -19.30
N LYS A 221 -0.07 11.96 -19.25
CA LYS A 221 -0.99 12.28 -20.34
C LYS A 221 -1.85 11.11 -20.84
N LYS A 222 -2.11 10.11 -19.97
CA LYS A 222 -3.05 9.02 -20.28
C LYS A 222 -4.50 9.43 -20.06
N PHE A 223 -4.73 10.41 -19.19
CA PHE A 223 -6.02 11.07 -18.95
C PHE A 223 -5.83 12.60 -18.91
N VAL A 224 -6.86 13.33 -19.27
CA VAL A 224 -6.90 14.80 -19.12
C VAL A 224 -7.20 15.16 -17.65
N VAL A 225 -8.11 14.42 -17.03
CA VAL A 225 -8.55 14.60 -15.63
C VAL A 225 -8.61 13.22 -14.96
N ASN A 226 -8.34 13.20 -13.66
CA ASN A 226 -8.43 11.95 -12.91
C ASN A 226 -9.86 11.41 -12.92
N PRO A 227 -10.11 10.22 -13.46
CA PRO A 227 -11.45 9.63 -13.60
C PRO A 227 -12.22 9.49 -12.29
N LEU A 228 -11.54 9.39 -11.16
CA LEU A 228 -12.19 9.36 -9.84
C LEU A 228 -12.92 10.67 -9.47
N LYS A 229 -12.65 11.78 -10.17
CA LYS A 229 -13.33 13.06 -9.94
C LYS A 229 -14.69 13.11 -10.63
N GLU A 230 -14.87 12.31 -11.68
CA GLU A 230 -16.13 12.20 -12.44
C GLU A 230 -17.19 11.34 -11.73
N VAL A 231 -16.81 10.58 -10.72
CA VAL A 231 -17.70 9.66 -10.03
C VAL A 231 -18.05 10.18 -8.64
N LYS A 232 -19.33 10.40 -8.39
CA LYS A 232 -19.83 10.70 -7.04
C LYS A 232 -19.55 9.53 -6.11
N TRP A 233 -18.75 9.75 -5.09
CA TRP A 233 -18.39 8.75 -4.09
C TRP A 233 -18.63 9.26 -2.67
N VAL A 234 -19.41 8.52 -1.91
CA VAL A 234 -19.67 8.85 -0.50
C VAL A 234 -18.51 8.31 0.35
N ARG A 235 -17.79 9.22 0.98
CA ARG A 235 -16.66 8.86 1.85
C ARG A 235 -17.15 8.10 3.09
N PRO A 236 -16.72 6.84 3.32
CA PRO A 236 -17.09 6.11 4.51
C PRO A 236 -16.67 6.86 5.78
N LYS A 237 -17.59 6.99 6.75
CA LYS A 237 -17.30 7.64 8.04
C LYS A 237 -16.33 6.75 8.82
N ALA A 238 -15.18 7.29 9.22
CA ALA A 238 -14.19 6.60 10.03
C ALA A 238 -14.08 7.29 11.39
N VAL A 239 -14.11 6.52 12.45
CA VAL A 239 -13.86 7.02 13.80
C VAL A 239 -12.36 7.33 13.92
N VAL A 240 -12.03 8.59 14.15
CA VAL A 240 -10.65 9.08 14.31
C VAL A 240 -10.27 9.17 15.78
N ALA A 241 -11.22 9.56 16.63
CA ALA A 241 -10.99 9.71 18.05
C ALA A 241 -10.75 8.35 18.74
N VAL A 242 -9.88 8.35 19.73
CA VAL A 242 -9.69 7.20 20.63
C VAL A 242 -11.00 6.94 21.37
N ASP A 243 -11.40 5.68 21.43
CA ASP A 243 -12.51 5.26 22.26
C ASP A 243 -12.07 5.34 23.73
N PRO A 244 -12.71 6.18 24.57
CA PRO A 244 -12.34 6.31 25.98
C PRO A 244 -12.32 4.98 26.74
N ARG A 245 -13.14 4.02 26.34
CA ARG A 245 -13.19 2.68 26.94
C ARG A 245 -11.91 1.88 26.76
N THR A 246 -11.02 2.28 25.83
CA THR A 246 -9.71 1.63 25.64
C THR A 246 -8.67 2.13 26.65
N VAL A 247 -8.91 3.28 27.27
CA VAL A 247 -7.94 3.99 28.10
C VAL A 247 -8.02 3.50 29.54
N ILE A 248 -6.91 2.91 30.01
CA ILE A 248 -6.75 2.50 31.41
C ILE A 248 -6.36 3.67 32.30
N ASN A 249 -6.82 3.65 33.55
CA ASN A 249 -6.40 4.57 34.55
C ASN A 249 -5.02 4.22 35.17
N PRO A 250 -4.37 5.12 35.92
CA PRO A 250 -3.04 4.87 36.50
C PRO A 250 -2.95 3.64 37.39
N THR A 251 -3.99 3.31 38.16
CA THR A 251 -4.02 2.11 39.00
C THR A 251 -4.04 0.83 38.19
N GLN A 252 -4.87 0.81 37.13
CA GLN A 252 -4.91 -0.33 36.19
C GLN A 252 -3.58 -0.49 35.45
N ALA A 253 -2.95 0.61 35.00
CA ALA A 253 -1.66 0.58 34.35
C ALA A 253 -0.57 -0.03 35.27
N LYS A 254 -0.51 0.42 36.53
CA LYS A 254 0.43 -0.17 37.51
C LYS A 254 0.20 -1.65 37.72
N LYS A 255 -1.07 -2.09 37.89
CA LYS A 255 -1.42 -3.51 38.05
C LYS A 255 -1.01 -4.33 36.83
N LEU A 256 -1.26 -3.84 35.61
CA LEU A 256 -0.86 -4.52 34.39
C LEU A 256 0.66 -4.63 34.28
N LEU A 257 1.41 -3.52 34.44
CA LEU A 257 2.87 -3.54 34.37
C LEU A 257 3.48 -4.49 35.43
N ALA A 258 2.93 -4.55 36.65
CA ALA A 258 3.36 -5.49 37.71
C ALA A 258 3.01 -6.95 37.37
N ALA A 259 2.01 -7.20 36.54
CA ALA A 259 1.64 -8.55 36.11
C ALA A 259 2.45 -9.05 34.88
N VAL A 260 3.00 -8.16 34.05
CA VAL A 260 3.78 -8.54 32.88
C VAL A 260 4.89 -9.55 33.22
N PRO A 261 5.72 -9.40 34.25
CA PRO A 261 6.77 -10.36 34.58
C PRO A 261 6.28 -11.79 34.88
N LYS A 262 4.99 -11.95 35.22
CA LYS A 262 4.37 -13.25 35.53
C LYS A 262 4.02 -14.03 34.27
N VAL A 263 4.08 -13.43 33.08
CA VAL A 263 3.73 -14.07 31.82
C VAL A 263 4.89 -14.91 31.30
N GLY A 264 4.65 -16.20 31.22
CA GLY A 264 5.63 -17.16 30.74
C GLY A 264 6.89 -17.21 31.64
N ARG A 265 7.84 -18.07 31.26
CA ARG A 265 9.04 -18.29 32.08
C ARG A 265 10.00 -17.11 32.16
N THR A 266 10.27 -16.44 31.03
CA THR A 266 11.21 -15.30 30.93
C THR A 266 10.74 -14.17 30.05
N ARG A 267 9.80 -14.42 29.12
CA ARG A 267 9.43 -13.46 28.09
C ARG A 267 8.74 -12.22 28.63
N GLY A 268 7.88 -12.37 29.65
CA GLY A 268 7.24 -11.23 30.31
C GLY A 268 8.25 -10.35 31.04
N ARG A 269 9.18 -10.94 31.80
CA ARG A 269 10.24 -10.20 32.50
C ARG A 269 11.06 -9.34 31.53
N ARG A 270 11.42 -9.90 30.34
CA ARG A 270 12.16 -9.17 29.31
C ARG A 270 11.36 -8.09 28.58
N LEU A 271 10.04 -8.12 28.63
CA LEU A 271 9.17 -7.14 27.96
C LEU A 271 8.57 -6.08 28.88
N MET A 272 8.69 -6.26 30.21
CA MET A 272 8.08 -5.33 31.18
C MET A 272 8.59 -3.90 30.97
N ALA A 273 9.91 -3.70 30.87
CA ALA A 273 10.48 -2.37 30.65
C ALA A 273 10.08 -1.76 29.28
N MET A 274 9.87 -2.59 28.25
CA MET A 274 9.35 -2.12 26.95
C MET A 274 7.92 -1.58 27.07
N PHE A 275 7.02 -2.27 27.80
CA PHE A 275 5.68 -1.77 28.05
C PHE A 275 5.68 -0.54 28.97
N ALA A 276 6.60 -0.49 29.94
CA ALA A 276 6.81 0.69 30.76
C ALA A 276 7.21 1.93 29.92
N CYS A 277 8.05 1.78 28.90
CA CYS A 277 8.38 2.85 27.97
C CYS A 277 7.15 3.34 27.19
N MET A 278 6.25 2.44 26.79
CA MET A 278 5.01 2.85 26.11
C MET A 278 4.07 3.64 27.03
N TYR A 279 4.05 3.31 28.33
CA TYR A 279 3.21 3.99 29.30
C TYR A 279 3.85 5.27 29.86
N TYR A 280 5.07 5.19 30.38
CA TYR A 280 5.68 6.35 31.08
C TYR A 280 6.33 7.37 30.14
N ALA A 281 6.77 6.95 28.93
CA ALA A 281 7.37 7.82 27.91
C ALA A 281 6.49 7.97 26.66
N ALA A 282 5.29 7.40 26.65
CA ALA A 282 4.37 7.40 25.53
C ALA A 282 5.00 6.96 24.21
N LEU A 283 5.98 6.04 24.22
CA LEU A 283 6.63 5.56 23.02
C LEU A 283 5.67 4.72 22.14
N ARG A 284 5.83 4.82 20.82
CA ARG A 284 5.20 3.86 19.91
C ARG A 284 5.85 2.49 20.06
N PRO A 285 5.14 1.37 19.84
CA PRO A 285 5.73 0.04 19.97
C PRO A 285 7.01 -0.15 19.16
N GLU A 286 7.07 0.37 17.94
CA GLU A 286 8.25 0.31 17.08
C GLU A 286 9.42 1.19 17.57
N GLU A 287 9.13 2.29 18.25
CA GLU A 287 10.13 3.15 18.90
C GLU A 287 10.69 2.47 20.14
N ALA A 288 9.81 1.92 20.97
CA ALA A 288 10.23 1.15 22.14
C ALA A 288 11.05 -0.09 21.74
N ALA A 289 10.62 -0.84 20.72
CA ALA A 289 11.32 -2.04 20.27
C ALA A 289 12.74 -1.78 19.73
N ASP A 290 13.01 -0.59 19.19
CA ASP A 290 14.35 -0.20 18.67
C ASP A 290 15.15 0.66 19.67
N LEU A 291 14.66 0.89 20.88
CA LEU A 291 15.34 1.72 21.88
C LEU A 291 16.73 1.14 22.22
N ARG A 292 17.75 1.99 22.17
CA ARG A 292 19.15 1.62 22.38
C ARG A 292 19.73 2.32 23.60
N LEU A 293 20.74 1.68 24.20
CA LEU A 293 21.41 2.25 25.37
C LEU A 293 21.96 3.67 25.10
N LYS A 294 22.57 3.89 23.94
CA LYS A 294 23.09 5.20 23.53
C LYS A 294 22.03 6.32 23.46
N ASN A 295 20.77 5.96 23.36
CA ASN A 295 19.64 6.88 23.30
C ASN A 295 19.10 7.25 24.68
N CYS A 296 19.64 6.70 25.76
CA CYS A 296 19.12 6.81 27.10
C CYS A 296 20.13 7.47 28.04
N THR A 297 19.72 8.58 28.66
CA THR A 297 20.41 9.14 29.83
C THR A 297 19.65 8.71 31.07
N LEU A 298 20.27 7.86 31.90
CA LEU A 298 19.64 7.20 33.05
C LEU A 298 20.41 7.55 34.34
N PRO A 299 20.19 8.72 34.95
CA PRO A 299 20.85 9.13 36.18
C PRO A 299 20.44 8.21 37.35
N GLU A 300 21.20 8.27 38.43
CA GLU A 300 20.89 7.52 39.66
C GLU A 300 19.64 8.06 40.36
N LYS A 301 19.47 9.37 40.31
CA LYS A 301 18.33 10.07 40.92
C LYS A 301 17.75 11.10 39.94
N GLY A 302 16.45 11.30 40.00
CA GLY A 302 15.78 12.33 39.21
C GLY A 302 15.29 11.84 37.83
N TRP A 303 14.98 12.80 36.99
CA TRP A 303 14.50 12.59 35.63
C TRP A 303 15.62 12.17 34.69
N GLY A 304 15.32 11.21 33.83
CA GLY A 304 16.20 10.82 32.72
C GLY A 304 15.73 11.40 31.38
N LEU A 305 16.40 11.01 30.31
CA LEU A 305 16.11 11.48 28.96
C LEU A 305 16.23 10.32 27.97
N ILE A 306 15.28 10.24 27.06
CA ILE A 306 15.36 9.39 25.84
C ILE A 306 15.44 10.30 24.64
N ILE A 307 16.45 10.08 23.78
CA ILE A 307 16.60 10.79 22.49
C ILE A 307 16.36 9.78 21.36
N LEU A 308 15.26 9.93 20.65
CA LEU A 308 14.93 9.09 19.50
C LEU A 308 15.45 9.74 18.21
N GLU A 309 16.25 9.01 17.46
CA GLU A 309 16.81 9.41 16.16
C GLU A 309 16.09 8.71 15.01
N LYS A 310 15.75 7.45 15.20
CA LYS A 310 15.18 6.55 14.18
C LYS A 310 14.16 5.62 14.82
N ALA A 311 13.34 5.02 13.98
CA ALA A 311 12.47 3.90 14.35
C ALA A 311 12.72 2.73 13.37
N ARG A 312 12.45 1.52 13.81
CA ARG A 312 12.54 0.32 12.96
C ARG A 312 11.18 -0.39 12.90
N PRO A 313 10.23 0.15 12.11
CA PRO A 313 8.95 -0.50 11.96
C PRO A 313 9.12 -1.90 11.35
N GLN A 314 8.36 -2.85 11.86
CA GLN A 314 8.31 -4.18 11.29
C GLN A 314 7.55 -4.13 9.96
N ALA A 315 8.16 -4.69 8.91
CA ALA A 315 7.54 -4.93 7.61
C ALA A 315 7.89 -6.34 7.13
N ASN A 316 7.11 -6.86 6.20
CA ASN A 316 7.47 -8.13 5.58
C ASN A 316 8.76 -7.94 4.78
N LYS A 317 9.72 -8.85 4.95
CA LYS A 317 11.06 -8.84 4.30
C LYS A 317 11.01 -8.66 2.79
N ARG A 318 9.91 -9.05 2.15
CA ARG A 318 9.67 -8.90 0.71
C ARG A 318 9.65 -7.44 0.27
N TRP A 319 9.18 -6.54 1.14
CA TRP A 319 9.02 -5.11 0.85
C TRP A 319 10.17 -4.24 1.35
N THR A 320 11.06 -4.79 2.16
CA THR A 320 12.23 -4.06 2.69
C THR A 320 13.37 -4.06 1.69
N ASN A 321 14.21 -3.03 1.67
CA ASN A 321 15.39 -2.99 0.78
C ASN A 321 16.44 -4.02 1.20
N SER A 322 16.61 -4.20 2.52
CA SER A 322 17.59 -5.10 3.12
C SER A 322 17.21 -6.58 3.11
N GLY A 323 15.95 -6.93 2.81
CA GLY A 323 15.41 -8.27 3.00
C GLY A 323 15.23 -8.66 4.48
N GLN A 324 15.46 -7.74 5.41
CA GLN A 324 15.24 -7.93 6.86
C GLN A 324 13.84 -7.45 7.24
N THR A 325 13.27 -8.03 8.32
CA THR A 325 11.93 -7.66 8.80
C THR A 325 11.84 -6.29 9.45
N HIS A 326 12.98 -5.66 9.73
CA HIS A 326 13.07 -4.35 10.38
C HIS A 326 14.08 -3.48 9.64
N GLU A 327 13.65 -2.36 9.09
CA GLU A 327 14.51 -1.38 8.45
C GLU A 327 14.55 -0.08 9.25
N PRO A 328 15.74 0.55 9.39
CA PRO A 328 15.87 1.89 9.98
C PRO A 328 15.09 2.90 9.14
N ARG A 329 14.32 3.75 9.79
CA ARG A 329 13.57 4.82 9.17
C ARG A 329 13.63 6.08 10.02
N SER A 330 13.57 7.25 9.38
CA SER A 330 13.35 8.53 10.06
C SER A 330 12.08 8.50 10.89
N LEU A 331 12.01 9.28 11.94
CA LEU A 331 10.81 9.40 12.76
C LEU A 331 9.64 9.90 11.91
N LYS A 332 8.45 9.40 12.22
CA LYS A 332 7.24 9.72 11.46
C LYS A 332 6.95 11.22 11.53
N HIS A 333 6.69 11.85 10.36
CA HIS A 333 6.40 13.29 10.21
C HIS A 333 7.54 14.23 10.65
N ARG A 334 8.80 13.77 10.60
CA ARG A 334 9.98 14.59 10.88
C ARG A 334 10.97 14.56 9.74
N ALA A 335 11.73 15.65 9.59
CA ALA A 335 12.81 15.75 8.62
C ALA A 335 13.88 14.67 8.87
N GLN A 336 14.65 14.37 7.85
CA GLN A 336 15.76 13.43 7.97
C GLN A 336 16.79 13.99 8.98
N LYS A 337 17.22 13.18 9.97
CA LYS A 337 18.10 13.55 11.09
C LYS A 337 17.47 14.37 12.23
N GLU A 338 16.20 14.72 12.18
CA GLU A 338 15.53 15.37 13.30
C GLU A 338 15.32 14.35 14.44
N THR A 339 15.74 14.75 15.65
CA THR A 339 15.63 13.93 16.87
C THR A 339 14.37 14.30 17.66
N ARG A 340 13.98 13.43 18.58
CA ARG A 340 12.91 13.69 19.55
C ARG A 340 13.40 13.40 20.96
N GLU A 341 13.42 14.42 21.77
CA GLU A 341 13.77 14.34 23.19
C GLU A 341 12.52 14.05 24.02
N ILE A 342 12.62 13.12 24.93
CA ILE A 342 11.54 12.67 25.79
C ILE A 342 12.08 12.56 27.21
N PRO A 343 11.84 13.56 28.08
CA PRO A 343 12.12 13.44 29.51
C PRO A 343 11.32 12.28 30.09
N ILE A 344 11.99 11.41 30.84
CA ILE A 344 11.38 10.22 31.44
C ILE A 344 11.39 10.31 32.97
N PRO A 345 10.31 9.90 33.64
CA PRO A 345 10.20 10.01 35.09
C PRO A 345 11.15 9.04 35.82
N PRO A 346 11.52 9.33 37.08
CA PRO A 346 12.41 8.49 37.86
C PRO A 346 12.00 7.01 37.92
N VAL A 347 10.73 6.72 37.98
CA VAL A 347 10.20 5.34 37.97
C VAL A 347 10.62 4.57 36.72
N LEU A 348 10.61 5.20 35.55
CA LEU A 348 11.05 4.57 34.30
C LEU A 348 12.57 4.43 34.25
N VAL A 349 13.31 5.42 34.80
CA VAL A 349 14.77 5.36 34.90
C VAL A 349 15.20 4.13 35.70
N VAL A 350 14.60 3.88 36.86
CA VAL A 350 14.87 2.70 37.69
C VAL A 350 14.58 1.42 36.91
N ILE A 351 13.40 1.33 36.30
CA ILE A 351 13.01 0.15 35.52
C ILE A 351 14.01 -0.16 34.39
N LEU A 352 14.46 0.88 33.69
CA LEU A 352 15.43 0.71 32.58
C LEU A 352 16.82 0.30 33.09
N ARG A 353 17.28 0.89 34.20
CA ARG A 353 18.57 0.51 34.83
C ARG A 353 18.56 -0.95 35.28
N GLU A 354 17.48 -1.39 35.94
CA GLU A 354 17.30 -2.79 36.35
C GLU A 354 17.26 -3.73 35.14
N HIS A 355 16.53 -3.36 34.09
CA HIS A 355 16.46 -4.14 32.87
C HIS A 355 17.83 -4.31 32.22
N ILE A 356 18.62 -3.23 32.13
CA ILE A 356 19.96 -3.23 31.56
C ILE A 356 20.91 -4.08 32.43
N LYS A 357 20.81 -3.96 33.75
CA LYS A 357 21.62 -4.77 34.68
C LYS A 357 21.34 -6.26 34.52
N GLU A 358 20.05 -6.65 34.36
CA GLU A 358 19.67 -8.07 34.31
C GLU A 358 19.89 -8.69 32.92
N TYR A 359 19.64 -7.94 31.83
CA TYR A 359 19.63 -8.53 30.48
C TYR A 359 20.71 -7.98 29.55
N GLY A 360 21.38 -6.91 29.93
CA GLY A 360 22.32 -6.21 29.03
C GLY A 360 21.65 -5.68 27.79
N THR A 361 22.42 -5.55 26.72
CA THR A 361 21.98 -5.08 25.40
C THR A 361 22.19 -6.16 24.34
N ALA A 362 21.55 -6.00 23.16
CA ALA A 362 21.91 -6.74 21.96
C ALA A 362 23.23 -6.18 21.38
N ASP A 363 23.87 -6.91 20.46
CA ASP A 363 25.12 -6.50 19.79
C ASP A 363 25.03 -5.14 19.11
N ASP A 364 23.84 -4.78 18.64
CA ASP A 364 23.56 -3.48 18.04
C ASP A 364 23.11 -2.40 19.05
N GLY A 365 23.24 -2.67 20.35
CA GLY A 365 22.95 -1.76 21.46
C GLY A 365 21.46 -1.69 21.86
N ARG A 366 20.55 -2.49 21.25
CA ARG A 366 19.12 -2.49 21.62
C ARG A 366 18.92 -3.04 23.02
N LEU A 367 18.02 -2.38 23.76
CA LEU A 367 17.66 -2.81 25.12
C LEU A 367 16.75 -4.06 25.07
N PHE A 368 15.77 -4.10 24.18
CA PHE A 368 14.75 -5.14 24.14
C PHE A 368 15.06 -6.22 23.09
N ARG A 369 15.49 -7.37 23.55
CA ARG A 369 15.87 -8.53 22.73
C ARG A 369 15.33 -9.83 23.28
N THR A 370 15.08 -10.78 22.37
CA THR A 370 14.80 -12.17 22.76
C THR A 370 16.02 -12.81 23.43
N SER A 371 15.86 -13.98 24.04
CA SER A 371 16.99 -14.75 24.56
C SER A 371 18.05 -15.11 23.51
N LYS A 372 17.68 -15.06 22.22
CA LYS A 372 18.58 -15.31 21.07
C LYS A 372 19.12 -14.00 20.46
N GLY A 373 19.06 -12.85 21.15
CA GLY A 373 19.53 -11.55 20.65
C GLY A 373 18.67 -10.90 19.56
N LYS A 374 17.60 -11.54 19.09
CA LYS A 374 16.78 -11.05 17.99
C LYS A 374 15.75 -10.00 18.44
N PRO A 375 15.28 -9.08 17.54
CA PRO A 375 14.18 -8.17 17.83
C PRO A 375 12.90 -8.95 18.17
N TYR A 376 12.05 -8.34 19.01
CA TYR A 376 10.71 -8.87 19.23
C TYR A 376 9.80 -8.52 18.04
N SER A 377 9.06 -9.51 17.55
CA SER A 377 7.98 -9.29 16.57
C SER A 377 6.75 -8.67 17.25
N ALA A 378 5.94 -7.95 16.47
CA ALA A 378 4.70 -7.37 16.96
C ALA A 378 3.74 -8.44 17.55
N SER A 379 3.69 -9.62 16.94
CA SER A 379 2.90 -10.75 17.45
C SER A 379 3.41 -11.28 18.79
N ALA A 380 4.73 -11.31 18.99
CA ALA A 380 5.32 -11.80 20.22
C ALA A 380 4.97 -10.93 21.44
N TYR A 381 5.20 -9.61 21.36
CA TYR A 381 4.84 -8.73 22.47
C TYR A 381 3.32 -8.54 22.62
N SER A 382 2.55 -8.61 21.53
CA SER A 382 1.08 -8.55 21.62
C SER A 382 0.50 -9.78 22.35
N ARG A 383 1.09 -10.96 22.14
CA ARG A 383 0.69 -12.17 22.86
C ARG A 383 0.94 -12.04 24.36
N VAL A 384 2.14 -11.60 24.77
CA VAL A 384 2.46 -11.33 26.17
C VAL A 384 1.49 -10.33 26.78
N TRP A 385 1.12 -9.29 26.04
CA TRP A 385 0.13 -8.30 26.50
C TRP A 385 -1.24 -8.91 26.72
N GLN A 386 -1.74 -9.76 25.82
CA GLN A 386 -3.03 -10.44 26.00
C GLN A 386 -3.01 -11.39 27.22
N GLU A 387 -1.94 -12.15 27.39
CA GLU A 387 -1.76 -13.00 28.59
C GLU A 387 -1.71 -12.15 29.88
N THR A 388 -1.04 -10.99 29.84
CA THR A 388 -1.01 -10.05 30.97
C THR A 388 -2.41 -9.52 31.33
N ARG A 389 -3.20 -9.12 30.33
CA ARG A 389 -4.58 -8.68 30.53
C ARG A 389 -5.43 -9.75 31.20
N ALA A 390 -5.26 -10.99 30.78
CA ALA A 390 -5.98 -12.14 31.36
C ALA A 390 -5.63 -12.39 32.82
N LEU A 391 -4.42 -12.02 33.28
CA LEU A 391 -4.03 -12.14 34.71
C LEU A 391 -4.64 -11.04 35.59
N VAL A 392 -5.04 -9.91 35.01
CA VAL A 392 -5.43 -8.71 35.78
C VAL A 392 -6.91 -8.39 35.65
N PHE A 393 -7.48 -8.63 34.49
CA PHE A 393 -8.83 -8.19 34.16
C PHE A 393 -9.87 -9.29 34.37
N THR A 394 -11.06 -8.89 34.76
CA THR A 394 -12.25 -9.75 34.80
C THR A 394 -12.65 -10.17 33.40
N LYS A 395 -13.48 -11.23 33.28
CA LYS A 395 -14.03 -11.68 31.98
C LYS A 395 -14.72 -10.55 31.22
N ALA A 396 -15.50 -9.70 31.91
CA ALA A 396 -16.16 -8.55 31.31
C ALA A 396 -15.16 -7.51 30.77
N GLN A 397 -14.09 -7.22 31.52
CA GLN A 397 -13.03 -6.32 31.07
C GLN A 397 -12.23 -6.92 29.90
N MET A 398 -11.99 -8.23 29.88
CA MET A 398 -11.33 -8.91 28.77
C MET A 398 -12.14 -8.83 27.46
N SER A 399 -13.47 -8.89 27.56
CA SER A 399 -14.38 -8.76 26.40
C SER A 399 -14.56 -7.31 25.94
N SER A 400 -14.12 -6.34 26.74
CA SER A 400 -14.19 -4.92 26.42
C SER A 400 -12.93 -4.48 25.62
N PRO A 401 -12.96 -3.29 24.97
CA PRO A 401 -11.80 -2.74 24.30
C PRO A 401 -10.69 -2.25 25.24
N LEU A 402 -10.85 -2.35 26.57
CA LEU A 402 -9.93 -1.81 27.57
C LEU A 402 -8.52 -2.35 27.41
N ALA A 403 -7.57 -1.48 27.09
CA ALA A 403 -6.16 -1.82 26.85
C ALA A 403 -5.98 -3.04 25.91
N ALA A 404 -6.85 -3.19 24.90
CA ALA A 404 -6.86 -4.37 24.04
C ALA A 404 -5.54 -4.60 23.30
N ARG A 405 -4.78 -3.55 23.04
CA ARG A 405 -3.50 -3.60 22.33
C ARG A 405 -2.39 -2.98 23.15
N PRO A 406 -1.13 -3.37 22.99
CA PRO A 406 0.01 -2.69 23.63
C PRO A 406 0.04 -1.19 23.36
N TYR A 407 -0.39 -0.76 22.16
CA TYR A 407 -0.46 0.66 21.79
C TYR A 407 -1.38 1.49 22.71
N ASP A 408 -2.37 0.85 23.34
CA ASP A 408 -3.32 1.53 24.23
C ASP A 408 -2.65 2.03 25.52
N LEU A 409 -1.46 1.50 25.88
CA LEU A 409 -0.60 2.09 26.94
C LEU A 409 -0.17 3.53 26.60
N ARG A 410 0.18 3.78 25.34
CA ARG A 410 0.49 5.13 24.88
C ARG A 410 -0.76 6.02 24.89
N HIS A 411 -1.93 5.48 24.53
CA HIS A 411 -3.18 6.23 24.65
C HIS A 411 -3.44 6.63 26.10
N ALA A 412 -3.23 5.72 27.04
CA ALA A 412 -3.35 6.01 28.46
C ALA A 412 -2.37 7.08 28.95
N ALA A 413 -1.10 7.01 28.51
CA ALA A 413 -0.09 8.02 28.84
C ALA A 413 -0.49 9.43 28.37
N LEU A 414 -0.88 9.56 27.11
CA LEU A 414 -1.22 10.86 26.52
C LEU A 414 -2.50 11.44 27.13
N SER A 415 -3.52 10.60 27.37
CA SER A 415 -4.72 11.02 28.08
C SER A 415 -4.41 11.46 29.51
N LEU A 416 -3.53 10.72 30.22
CA LEU A 416 -3.10 11.08 31.58
C LEU A 416 -2.39 12.45 31.58
N TRP A 417 -1.44 12.69 30.70
CA TRP A 417 -0.71 13.97 30.65
C TRP A 417 -1.65 15.15 30.34
N LEU A 418 -2.53 14.99 29.36
CA LEU A 418 -3.51 16.01 29.02
C LEU A 418 -4.46 16.29 30.18
N ASN A 419 -4.98 15.26 30.87
CA ASN A 419 -5.87 15.42 32.03
C ASN A 419 -5.15 16.00 33.27
N ALA A 420 -3.83 15.75 33.37
CA ALA A 420 -2.99 16.41 34.39
C ALA A 420 -2.71 17.89 34.07
N GLY A 421 -3.18 18.40 32.92
CA GLY A 421 -3.05 19.80 32.52
C GLY A 421 -1.69 20.16 31.94
N VAL A 422 -0.93 19.17 31.46
CA VAL A 422 0.32 19.43 30.68
C VAL A 422 -0.08 20.12 29.39
N ALA A 423 0.64 21.18 29.02
CA ALA A 423 0.38 21.94 27.80
C ALA A 423 0.36 21.01 26.57
N SER A 424 -0.64 21.16 25.70
CA SER A 424 -0.81 20.31 24.52
C SER A 424 0.40 20.35 23.58
N THR A 425 1.11 21.47 23.51
CA THR A 425 2.35 21.64 22.75
C THR A 425 3.46 20.74 23.28
N GLU A 426 3.64 20.69 24.59
CA GLU A 426 4.62 19.83 25.25
C GLU A 426 4.27 18.35 25.09
N VAL A 427 2.99 17.98 25.27
CA VAL A 427 2.52 16.61 25.05
C VAL A 427 2.74 16.20 23.58
N ALA A 428 2.43 17.09 22.63
CA ALA A 428 2.62 16.84 21.19
C ALA A 428 4.10 16.64 20.84
N MET A 429 4.99 17.46 21.38
CA MET A 429 6.43 17.38 21.19
C MET A 429 6.97 16.04 21.70
N ARG A 430 6.70 15.68 22.97
CA ARG A 430 7.12 14.39 23.57
C ARG A 430 6.54 13.18 22.84
N ALA A 431 5.29 13.28 22.42
CA ALA A 431 4.61 12.20 21.71
C ALA A 431 5.03 12.08 20.23
N GLY A 432 5.62 13.11 19.61
CA GLY A 432 5.85 13.17 18.18
C GLY A 432 4.53 13.15 17.39
N ASN A 433 3.58 13.99 17.81
CA ASN A 433 2.31 14.26 17.14
C ASN A 433 2.24 15.77 16.85
N SER A 434 1.35 16.20 15.94
CA SER A 434 0.95 17.61 15.91
C SER A 434 -0.11 17.88 16.99
N VAL A 435 -0.22 19.13 17.44
CA VAL A 435 -1.23 19.55 18.40
C VAL A 435 -2.65 19.27 17.87
N GLU A 436 -2.88 19.53 16.58
CA GLU A 436 -4.15 19.23 15.91
C GLU A 436 -4.51 17.74 15.98
N VAL A 437 -3.55 16.86 15.67
CA VAL A 437 -3.74 15.40 15.77
C VAL A 437 -4.02 15.00 17.21
N LEU A 438 -3.32 15.59 18.18
CA LEU A 438 -3.50 15.31 19.59
C LEU A 438 -4.94 15.63 20.02
N HIS A 439 -5.42 16.85 19.76
CA HIS A 439 -6.78 17.26 20.09
C HIS A 439 -7.83 16.41 19.36
N ARG A 440 -7.70 16.20 18.07
CA ARG A 440 -8.63 15.39 17.28
C ARG A 440 -8.73 13.93 17.77
N VAL A 441 -7.61 13.35 18.17
CA VAL A 441 -7.54 11.93 18.57
C VAL A 441 -8.01 11.74 20.03
N TYR A 442 -7.65 12.66 20.93
CA TYR A 442 -7.90 12.51 22.37
C TYR A 442 -9.03 13.37 22.90
N ALA A 443 -9.75 14.11 22.06
CA ALA A 443 -10.85 14.99 22.48
C ALA A 443 -11.86 14.31 23.40
N LYS A 444 -12.18 13.04 23.14
CA LYS A 444 -13.14 12.26 23.95
C LYS A 444 -12.56 11.70 25.27
N CYS A 445 -11.25 11.77 25.43
CA CYS A 445 -10.55 11.27 26.63
C CYS A 445 -10.22 12.39 27.60
N LEU A 446 -10.59 13.64 27.30
CA LEU A 446 -10.44 14.80 28.17
C LEU A 446 -11.68 14.90 29.06
N ASP A 447 -11.51 14.63 30.33
CA ASP A 447 -12.59 14.66 31.30
C ASP A 447 -12.18 15.46 32.56
N GLY A 448 -13.14 16.09 33.24
CA GLY A 448 -12.94 16.74 34.56
C GLY A 448 -12.09 18.01 34.57
N GLN A 449 -11.67 18.56 33.44
CA GLN A 449 -10.74 19.69 33.37
C GLN A 449 -11.36 21.03 33.82
N ARG A 450 -12.71 21.20 33.80
CA ARG A 450 -13.34 22.47 34.03
C ARG A 450 -12.93 23.10 35.39
N ASN A 451 -12.96 22.33 36.46
CA ASN A 451 -12.57 22.83 37.81
C ASN A 451 -11.07 23.11 37.91
N THR A 452 -10.24 22.28 37.32
CA THR A 452 -8.78 22.48 37.29
C THR A 452 -8.41 23.71 36.48
N VAL A 453 -9.06 23.93 35.33
CA VAL A 453 -8.84 25.10 34.48
C VAL A 453 -9.34 26.37 35.19
N ASN A 454 -10.53 26.34 35.77
CA ASN A 454 -11.06 27.47 36.55
C ASN A 454 -10.14 27.83 37.73
N GLY A 455 -9.60 26.83 38.44
CA GLY A 455 -8.63 27.05 39.49
C GLY A 455 -7.31 27.65 39.04
N LYS A 456 -6.84 27.29 37.83
CA LYS A 456 -5.65 27.91 37.21
C LYS A 456 -5.93 29.37 36.80
N ILE A 457 -7.08 29.60 36.18
CA ILE A 457 -7.50 30.96 35.80
C ILE A 457 -7.66 31.83 37.03
N GLY A 458 -8.34 31.34 38.07
CA GLY A 458 -8.50 32.07 39.32
C GLY A 458 -7.17 32.47 39.97
N ARG A 459 -6.18 31.56 39.99
CA ARG A 459 -4.82 31.86 40.48
C ARG A 459 -4.04 32.84 39.61
N ALA A 460 -4.31 32.88 38.32
CA ALA A 460 -3.66 33.84 37.42
C ALA A 460 -4.28 35.24 37.47
N LEU A 461 -5.50 35.34 38.01
CA LEU A 461 -6.22 36.62 38.19
C LEU A 461 -6.05 37.21 39.60
N SER A 462 -5.55 36.43 40.56
CA SER A 462 -5.20 36.87 41.92
C SER A 462 -3.73 37.30 42.00
#